data_8b6771b8476c3d58f5b16c81e3820782
#
_entry.id   8b6771b8476c3d58f5b16c81e3820782
#
_cell.length_a   1.000
_cell.length_b   1.000
_cell.length_c   1.000
_cell.angle_alpha   90.00
_cell.angle_beta   90.00
_cell.angle_gamma   90.00
#
_symmetry.space_group_name_H-M   'P 1'
#
loop_
_entity.id
_entity.type
_entity.pdbx_description
1 polymer ?
#
loop_
_entity_poly.entity_id
_entity_poly.type
_entity_poly.pdbx_seq_one_letter_code
_entity_poly.pdbx_strand_id
1 'polypeptide(L)'
;MKHRTLRCAAETLVLLLIAAMAVFLAAGLHQRAPDGALSTLSTGWYQLTDGVRREVTLPAALETGPGQTITLYNDTLTDSDGGKVLSARGVEYGIEIRAGETLLYRYEDNAFPKNAQMKGRLWADTELPYGIGGQTLSLTFTELPGRMCRIDAPVLGSMPAVTGRHIQSSLFSAGMILVMLVLAVLALLIFLYMSFYGIRERRFLDTAVFLLLCSLWCLTDSGLYQLYGTDTAAGSVVSFYAFMTMAIPMVHFVRNTVSGRLRLVPDVLIALLCVNALAQGAAYRLFGVPFIDMLPLTHLLLTAGVAAMLTVLFRSYRAQPAPQLRLR
;
A
#
# COMPACT_ATOMS: atom_id res chain seq x y z
N MET A 1 6.69 14.73 -41.49
CA MET A 1 6.72 15.80 -40.46
C MET A 1 5.81 15.55 -39.26
N LYS A 2 4.53 15.21 -39.42
CA LYS A 2 3.56 14.98 -38.29
C LYS A 2 4.00 13.96 -37.23
N HIS A 3 4.63 12.82 -37.62
CA HIS A 3 5.09 11.81 -36.65
C HIS A 3 6.24 12.28 -35.74
N ARG A 4 7.11 13.16 -36.24
CA ARG A 4 8.25 13.68 -35.47
C ARG A 4 7.78 14.70 -34.41
N THR A 5 6.82 15.53 -34.75
CA THR A 5 6.20 16.50 -33.82
C THR A 5 5.40 15.80 -32.72
N LEU A 6 4.65 14.73 -33.04
CA LEU A 6 3.91 13.97 -32.06
C LEU A 6 4.83 13.23 -31.06
N ARG A 7 5.96 12.70 -31.56
CA ARG A 7 6.96 12.05 -30.73
C ARG A 7 7.65 13.03 -29.77
N CYS A 8 8.07 14.20 -30.30
CA CYS A 8 8.63 15.26 -29.45
C CYS A 8 7.63 15.75 -28.40
N ALA A 9 6.35 15.91 -28.75
CA ALA A 9 5.31 16.31 -27.81
C ALA A 9 5.10 15.27 -26.68
N ALA A 10 5.10 13.97 -27.02
CA ALA A 10 5.00 12.90 -26.03
C ALA A 10 6.23 12.85 -25.10
N GLU A 11 7.44 12.97 -25.65
CA GLU A 11 8.69 13.03 -24.88
C GLU A 11 8.71 14.25 -23.94
N THR A 12 8.27 15.42 -24.43
CA THR A 12 8.15 16.64 -23.61
C THR A 12 7.15 16.49 -22.49
N LEU A 13 5.99 15.86 -22.75
CA LEU A 13 4.95 15.61 -21.74
C LEU A 13 5.47 14.68 -20.63
N VAL A 14 6.19 13.62 -20.99
CA VAL A 14 6.80 12.70 -20.02
C VAL A 14 7.82 13.43 -19.15
N LEU A 15 8.68 14.27 -19.74
CA LEU A 15 9.65 15.07 -19.00
C LEU A 15 8.98 16.07 -18.07
N LEU A 16 7.90 16.72 -18.49
CA LEU A 16 7.11 17.63 -17.65
C LEU A 16 6.45 16.90 -16.48
N LEU A 17 5.93 15.69 -16.69
CA LEU A 17 5.37 14.87 -15.63
C LEU A 17 6.43 14.44 -14.60
N ILE A 18 7.61 14.03 -15.07
CA ILE A 18 8.74 13.70 -14.19
C ILE A 18 9.19 14.93 -13.39
N ALA A 19 9.30 16.10 -14.04
CA ALA A 19 9.67 17.35 -13.38
C ALA A 19 8.61 17.77 -12.35
N ALA A 20 7.32 17.68 -12.68
CA ALA A 20 6.22 17.98 -11.76
C ALA A 20 6.23 17.03 -10.55
N MET A 21 6.48 15.74 -10.76
CA MET A 21 6.64 14.78 -9.69
C MET A 21 7.85 15.10 -8.80
N ALA A 22 8.99 15.46 -9.38
CA ALA A 22 10.19 15.85 -8.63
C ALA A 22 9.95 17.10 -7.78
N VAL A 23 9.26 18.10 -8.33
CA VAL A 23 8.87 19.34 -7.61
C VAL A 23 7.90 19.02 -6.49
N PHE A 24 6.89 18.17 -6.72
CA PHE A 24 5.92 17.75 -5.72
C PHE A 24 6.61 16.99 -4.57
N LEU A 25 7.55 16.09 -4.89
CA LEU A 25 8.35 15.38 -3.90
C LEU A 25 9.22 16.34 -3.09
N ALA A 26 9.91 17.28 -3.75
CA ALA A 26 10.73 18.27 -3.08
C ALA A 26 9.90 19.18 -2.15
N ALA A 27 8.72 19.62 -2.59
CA ALA A 27 7.81 20.42 -1.79
C ALA A 27 7.29 19.63 -0.57
N GLY A 28 6.93 18.36 -0.74
CA GLY A 28 6.50 17.48 0.36
C GLY A 28 7.59 17.25 1.42
N LEU A 29 8.85 17.14 0.98
CA LEU A 29 9.99 16.99 1.89
C LEU A 29 10.29 18.26 2.71
N HIS A 30 9.88 19.45 2.23
CA HIS A 30 10.14 20.74 2.90
C HIS A 30 9.01 21.19 3.83
N GLN A 31 7.82 20.60 3.73
CA GLN A 31 6.73 20.91 4.64
C GLN A 31 6.96 20.20 5.98
N ARG A 32 7.67 20.85 6.89
CA ARG A 32 7.71 20.45 8.29
C ARG A 32 6.37 20.84 8.94
N ALA A 33 5.79 19.90 9.71
CA ALA A 33 4.73 20.29 10.66
C ALA A 33 5.27 21.41 11.55
N PRO A 34 4.44 22.40 11.92
CA PRO A 34 4.87 23.46 12.81
C PRO A 34 5.48 22.86 14.08
N ASP A 35 6.72 23.25 14.37
CA ASP A 35 7.46 22.78 15.54
C ASP A 35 6.61 23.03 16.80
N GLY A 36 6.39 22.02 17.62
CA GLY A 36 5.59 22.09 18.83
C GLY A 36 4.12 21.68 18.72
N ALA A 37 3.59 21.45 17.51
CA ALA A 37 2.20 21.01 17.33
C ALA A 37 1.98 19.50 17.59
N LEU A 38 3.02 18.70 17.57
CA LEU A 38 3.00 17.24 17.75
C LEU A 38 4.08 16.79 18.73
N SER A 39 3.70 15.94 19.66
CA SER A 39 4.61 15.22 20.54
C SER A 39 4.51 13.72 20.25
N THR A 40 5.65 13.03 20.35
CA THR A 40 5.68 11.56 20.19
C THR A 40 5.83 10.93 21.57
N LEU A 41 4.88 10.09 21.94
CA LEU A 41 4.91 9.36 23.21
C LEU A 41 5.81 8.11 23.04
N SER A 42 7.12 8.30 23.10
CA SER A 42 8.10 7.24 22.94
C SER A 42 8.52 6.58 24.26
N THR A 43 8.39 7.28 25.38
CA THR A 43 8.82 6.84 26.73
C THR A 43 7.67 6.76 27.69
N GLY A 44 7.89 6.21 28.88
CA GLY A 44 6.87 6.06 29.92
C GLY A 44 5.94 4.86 29.70
N TRP A 45 6.16 4.08 28.65
CA TRP A 45 5.38 2.86 28.38
C TRP A 45 5.90 1.69 29.20
N TYR A 46 4.99 0.86 29.67
CA TYR A 46 5.33 -0.40 30.34
C TYR A 46 4.30 -1.47 30.01
N GLN A 47 4.75 -2.71 30.14
CA GLN A 47 3.93 -3.91 30.05
C GLN A 47 3.92 -4.61 31.40
N LEU A 48 2.79 -5.19 31.77
CA LEU A 48 2.69 -6.07 32.92
C LEU A 48 2.79 -7.52 32.46
N THR A 49 3.88 -8.19 32.86
CA THR A 49 4.07 -9.62 32.60
C THR A 49 4.17 -10.32 33.96
N ASP A 50 3.25 -11.23 34.24
CA ASP A 50 3.13 -11.93 35.53
C ASP A 50 3.09 -10.99 36.74
N GLY A 51 2.48 -9.81 36.56
CA GLY A 51 2.39 -8.78 37.61
C GLY A 51 3.65 -7.93 37.78
N VAL A 52 4.70 -8.18 37.00
CA VAL A 52 5.95 -7.39 37.01
C VAL A 52 5.88 -6.32 35.93
N ARG A 53 6.14 -5.06 36.32
CA ARG A 53 6.25 -3.93 35.40
C ARG A 53 7.56 -4.00 34.64
N ARG A 54 7.47 -4.09 33.30
CA ARG A 54 8.60 -4.03 32.39
C ARG A 54 8.50 -2.80 31.51
N GLU A 55 9.48 -1.92 31.59
CA GLU A 55 9.50 -0.70 30.78
C GLU A 55 9.77 -1.03 29.30
N VAL A 56 9.09 -0.30 28.41
CA VAL A 56 9.17 -0.42 26.96
C VAL A 56 9.36 0.96 26.37
N THR A 57 10.33 1.13 25.51
CA THR A 57 10.50 2.36 24.73
C THR A 57 10.00 2.13 23.32
N LEU A 58 9.09 2.97 22.84
CA LEU A 58 8.53 2.88 21.49
C LEU A 58 9.30 3.79 20.49
N PRO A 59 9.49 3.38 19.24
CA PRO A 59 8.99 2.14 18.63
C PRO A 59 9.75 0.89 19.10
N ALA A 60 9.02 -0.19 19.31
CA ALA A 60 9.58 -1.48 19.75
C ALA A 60 9.18 -2.61 18.80
N ALA A 61 10.06 -3.60 18.65
CA ALA A 61 9.74 -4.87 18.02
C ALA A 61 9.48 -5.90 19.13
N LEU A 62 8.26 -6.43 19.18
CA LEU A 62 7.84 -7.40 20.17
C LEU A 62 7.61 -8.75 19.49
N GLU A 63 8.15 -9.81 20.08
CA GLU A 63 7.85 -11.17 19.69
C GLU A 63 6.45 -11.54 20.21
N THR A 64 5.61 -12.05 19.32
CA THR A 64 4.23 -12.36 19.63
C THR A 64 3.87 -13.76 19.17
N GLY A 65 3.07 -14.47 19.98
CA GLY A 65 2.40 -15.70 19.56
C GLY A 65 1.18 -15.41 18.68
N PRO A 66 0.73 -16.40 17.88
CA PRO A 66 -0.48 -16.25 17.07
C PRO A 66 -1.70 -15.97 17.94
N GLY A 67 -2.46 -14.91 17.61
CA GLY A 67 -3.66 -14.51 18.34
C GLY A 67 -3.40 -13.90 19.73
N GLN A 68 -2.14 -13.63 20.08
CA GLN A 68 -1.80 -13.04 21.37
C GLN A 68 -2.31 -11.59 21.47
N THR A 69 -2.64 -11.19 22.69
CA THR A 69 -2.98 -9.80 23.04
C THR A 69 -1.85 -9.20 23.88
N ILE A 70 -1.42 -7.99 23.54
CA ILE A 70 -0.45 -7.23 24.31
C ILE A 70 -1.09 -5.91 24.73
N THR A 71 -0.96 -5.56 26.01
CA THR A 71 -1.37 -4.25 26.52
C THR A 71 -0.14 -3.48 27.00
N LEU A 72 -0.01 -2.26 26.50
CA LEU A 72 0.97 -1.28 26.94
C LEU A 72 0.27 -0.19 27.74
N TYR A 73 0.86 0.20 28.85
CA TYR A 73 0.35 1.22 29.76
C TYR A 73 1.26 2.42 29.77
N ASN A 74 0.68 3.62 29.94
CA ASN A 74 1.42 4.87 30.10
C ASN A 74 0.75 5.75 31.14
N ASP A 75 1.52 6.17 32.16
CA ASP A 75 1.05 7.00 33.28
C ASP A 75 1.61 8.45 33.20
N THR A 76 2.23 8.84 32.04
CA THR A 76 2.93 10.13 31.94
C THR A 76 2.08 11.25 31.39
N LEU A 77 0.81 10.99 31.06
CA LEU A 77 -0.11 12.02 30.59
C LEU A 77 -0.46 13.02 31.70
N THR A 78 -0.59 14.26 31.32
CA THR A 78 -0.92 15.39 32.17
C THR A 78 -2.26 16.00 31.77
N ASP A 79 -2.84 16.86 32.64
CA ASP A 79 -4.09 17.57 32.30
C ASP A 79 -3.97 18.48 31.08
N SER A 80 -2.74 18.93 30.76
CA SER A 80 -2.48 19.72 29.56
C SER A 80 -2.61 18.90 28.25
N ASP A 81 -2.77 17.59 28.35
CA ASP A 81 -2.97 16.67 27.19
C ASP A 81 -4.46 16.43 26.90
N GLY A 82 -5.35 16.85 27.80
CA GLY A 82 -6.80 16.82 27.57
C GLY A 82 -7.20 17.64 26.34
N GLY A 83 -8.12 17.13 25.53
CA GLY A 83 -8.57 17.73 24.26
C GLY A 83 -7.58 17.58 23.09
N LYS A 84 -6.40 16.98 23.31
CA LYS A 84 -5.51 16.62 22.22
C LYS A 84 -5.93 15.27 21.62
N VAL A 85 -5.57 15.06 20.36
CA VAL A 85 -5.77 13.80 19.64
C VAL A 85 -4.56 12.91 19.82
N LEU A 86 -4.80 11.70 20.31
CA LEU A 86 -3.85 10.60 20.31
C LEU A 86 -4.02 9.83 19.02
N SER A 87 -2.94 9.67 18.27
CA SER A 87 -2.88 8.87 17.03
C SER A 87 -1.96 7.68 17.23
N ALA A 88 -2.51 6.49 17.20
CA ALA A 88 -1.78 5.24 17.24
C ALA A 88 -1.90 4.52 15.89
N ARG A 89 -0.83 3.86 15.45
CA ARG A 89 -0.82 3.11 14.19
C ARG A 89 -0.96 1.63 14.44
N GLY A 90 -1.88 0.98 13.71
CA GLY A 90 -2.03 -0.46 13.65
C GLY A 90 -1.66 -1.01 12.28
N VAL A 91 -1.07 -2.21 12.25
CA VAL A 91 -0.75 -2.94 11.02
C VAL A 91 -1.14 -4.39 11.22
N GLU A 92 -2.25 -4.81 10.60
CA GLU A 92 -2.74 -6.20 10.64
C GLU A 92 -3.16 -6.73 12.02
N TYR A 93 -3.41 -5.83 12.98
CA TYR A 93 -3.91 -6.19 14.31
C TYR A 93 -4.94 -5.17 14.79
N GLY A 94 -5.80 -5.59 15.73
CA GLY A 94 -6.78 -4.70 16.36
C GLY A 94 -6.11 -3.79 17.38
N ILE A 95 -6.66 -2.57 17.55
CA ILE A 95 -6.24 -1.63 18.59
C ILE A 95 -7.45 -1.24 19.43
N GLU A 96 -7.27 -1.30 20.73
CA GLU A 96 -8.19 -0.69 21.70
C GLU A 96 -7.41 0.33 22.54
N ILE A 97 -7.98 1.52 22.72
CA ILE A 97 -7.39 2.61 23.49
C ILE A 97 -8.34 2.94 24.65
N ARG A 98 -7.82 2.95 25.87
CA ARG A 98 -8.57 3.34 27.06
C ARG A 98 -7.80 4.37 27.87
N ALA A 99 -8.57 5.24 28.56
CA ALA A 99 -8.08 6.09 29.63
C ALA A 99 -8.76 5.64 30.95
N GLY A 100 -7.98 5.03 31.83
CA GLY A 100 -8.54 4.35 33.00
C GLY A 100 -9.58 3.29 32.55
N GLU A 101 -10.80 3.42 33.05
CA GLU A 101 -11.95 2.54 32.70
C GLU A 101 -12.65 2.96 31.39
N THR A 102 -12.41 4.18 30.89
CA THR A 102 -13.13 4.73 29.74
C THR A 102 -12.55 4.22 28.42
N LEU A 103 -13.39 3.58 27.62
CA LEU A 103 -13.05 3.21 26.25
C LEU A 103 -13.07 4.45 25.35
N LEU A 104 -11.92 4.79 24.73
CA LEU A 104 -11.78 5.92 23.82
C LEU A 104 -11.88 5.50 22.37
N TYR A 105 -11.28 4.35 22.02
CA TYR A 105 -11.27 3.83 20.67
C TYR A 105 -11.23 2.31 20.70
N ARG A 106 -11.99 1.70 19.79
CA ARG A 106 -11.87 0.26 19.49
C ARG A 106 -11.97 0.08 17.98
N TYR A 107 -11.02 -0.62 17.41
CA TYR A 107 -11.12 -1.05 16.02
C TYR A 107 -12.20 -2.12 15.92
N GLU A 108 -13.29 -1.79 15.22
CA GLU A 108 -14.38 -2.71 14.94
C GLU A 108 -14.28 -3.19 13.49
N ASP A 109 -14.17 -4.48 13.30
CA ASP A 109 -14.15 -5.16 12.01
C ASP A 109 -15.60 -5.38 11.52
N ASN A 110 -16.25 -4.29 11.08
CA ASN A 110 -17.70 -4.30 10.82
C ASN A 110 -18.09 -4.73 9.42
N ALA A 111 -17.15 -4.83 8.48
CA ALA A 111 -17.54 -4.79 7.08
C ALA A 111 -17.24 -6.04 6.26
N PHE A 112 -16.40 -6.93 6.72
CA PHE A 112 -16.12 -8.17 6.00
C PHE A 112 -16.63 -9.38 6.76
N PRO A 113 -16.88 -10.52 6.07
CA PRO A 113 -17.40 -11.69 6.73
C PRO A 113 -16.56 -12.00 7.97
N LYS A 114 -17.23 -12.41 9.05
CA LYS A 114 -16.65 -12.69 10.38
C LYS A 114 -15.37 -13.57 10.40
N ASN A 115 -14.98 -14.08 9.25
CA ASN A 115 -13.78 -14.87 8.99
C ASN A 115 -12.65 -14.04 8.34
N ALA A 116 -12.80 -12.71 8.17
CA ALA A 116 -11.73 -11.88 7.64
C ALA A 116 -10.61 -11.77 8.67
N GLN A 117 -9.52 -12.50 8.42
CA GLN A 117 -8.35 -12.51 9.32
C GLN A 117 -7.35 -11.39 9.04
N MET A 118 -7.70 -10.46 8.14
CA MET A 118 -6.82 -9.36 7.75
C MET A 118 -7.43 -8.03 8.18
N LYS A 119 -6.70 -7.30 9.01
CA LYS A 119 -7.15 -6.02 9.58
C LYS A 119 -6.50 -4.78 8.94
N GLY A 120 -5.78 -4.91 7.88
CA GLY A 120 -5.19 -3.78 7.16
C GLY A 120 -4.30 -2.86 8.00
N ARG A 121 -3.94 -1.73 7.42
CA ARG A 121 -3.25 -0.63 8.12
C ARG A 121 -4.29 0.38 8.59
N LEU A 122 -4.20 0.81 9.86
CA LEU A 122 -5.11 1.81 10.39
C LEU A 122 -4.37 2.88 11.20
N TRP A 123 -4.94 4.07 11.22
CA TRP A 123 -4.69 5.10 12.20
C TRP A 123 -5.85 5.12 13.19
N ALA A 124 -5.54 4.84 14.46
CA ALA A 124 -6.48 4.90 15.55
C ALA A 124 -6.36 6.30 16.19
N ASP A 125 -7.15 7.23 15.68
CA ASP A 125 -7.17 8.62 16.15
C ASP A 125 -8.32 8.79 17.13
N THR A 126 -8.01 9.27 18.35
CA THR A 126 -9.01 9.53 19.37
C THR A 126 -8.67 10.78 20.17
N GLU A 127 -9.68 11.56 20.53
CA GLU A 127 -9.51 12.70 21.40
C GLU A 127 -9.39 12.25 22.87
N LEU A 128 -8.38 12.76 23.57
CA LEU A 128 -8.20 12.49 24.98
C LEU A 128 -9.19 13.34 25.80
N PRO A 129 -9.86 12.75 26.83
CA PRO A 129 -10.79 13.48 27.66
C PRO A 129 -10.06 14.56 28.49
N TYR A 130 -10.75 15.65 28.79
CA TYR A 130 -10.27 16.62 29.77
C TYR A 130 -10.16 15.96 31.15
N GLY A 131 -9.11 16.30 31.88
CA GLY A 131 -8.83 15.65 33.18
C GLY A 131 -8.16 14.28 33.05
N ILE A 132 -7.41 14.05 31.95
CA ILE A 132 -6.65 12.82 31.70
C ILE A 132 -5.44 12.66 32.65
N GLY A 133 -5.00 13.76 33.28
CA GLY A 133 -3.86 13.73 34.19
C GLY A 133 -4.08 12.77 35.35
N GLY A 134 -3.06 11.93 35.60
CA GLY A 134 -3.13 10.87 36.61
C GLY A 134 -3.93 9.63 36.24
N GLN A 135 -4.54 9.58 35.06
CA GLN A 135 -5.15 8.36 34.52
C GLN A 135 -4.15 7.55 33.74
N THR A 136 -4.23 6.24 33.86
CA THR A 136 -3.41 5.32 33.04
C THR A 136 -4.00 5.20 31.63
N LEU A 137 -3.25 5.59 30.63
CA LEU A 137 -3.56 5.30 29.22
C LEU A 137 -3.17 3.86 28.92
N SER A 138 -4.05 3.08 28.33
CA SER A 138 -3.74 1.73 27.87
C SER A 138 -3.97 1.58 26.36
N LEU A 139 -3.00 0.97 25.69
CA LEU A 139 -3.08 0.54 24.30
C LEU A 139 -3.06 -0.99 24.26
N THR A 140 -4.17 -1.59 23.89
CA THR A 140 -4.29 -3.04 23.77
C THR A 140 -4.29 -3.43 22.29
N PHE A 141 -3.32 -4.23 21.92
CA PHE A 141 -3.18 -4.80 20.57
C PHE A 141 -3.69 -6.22 20.59
N THR A 142 -4.72 -6.51 19.80
CA THR A 142 -5.40 -7.81 19.76
C THR A 142 -5.11 -8.56 18.48
N GLU A 143 -5.15 -9.90 18.58
CA GLU A 143 -4.98 -10.81 17.44
C GLU A 143 -3.67 -10.57 16.67
N LEU A 144 -2.58 -10.41 17.43
CA LEU A 144 -1.26 -10.21 16.86
C LEU A 144 -0.86 -11.40 15.99
N PRO A 145 -0.24 -11.16 14.81
CA PRO A 145 0.32 -12.24 14.03
C PRO A 145 1.46 -12.92 14.80
N GLY A 146 1.55 -14.24 14.71
CA GLY A 146 2.60 -15.03 15.38
C GLY A 146 4.00 -14.81 14.81
N ARG A 147 4.44 -13.57 14.84
CA ARG A 147 5.74 -13.12 14.33
C ARG A 147 6.16 -11.85 15.06
N MET A 148 7.38 -11.39 14.80
CA MET A 148 7.84 -10.11 15.34
C MET A 148 6.96 -8.96 14.83
N CYS A 149 6.28 -8.27 15.74
CA CYS A 149 5.44 -7.10 15.47
C CYS A 149 6.17 -5.82 15.87
N ARG A 150 6.20 -4.85 14.96
CA ARG A 150 6.67 -3.50 15.27
C ARG A 150 5.49 -2.66 15.74
N ILE A 151 5.59 -2.14 16.95
CA ILE A 151 4.66 -1.17 17.51
C ILE A 151 5.31 0.20 17.42
N ASP A 152 4.69 1.11 16.67
CA ASP A 152 5.15 2.48 16.52
C ASP A 152 4.73 3.34 17.74
N ALA A 153 5.52 4.37 18.05
CA ALA A 153 5.17 5.31 19.11
C ALA A 153 3.96 6.14 18.70
N PRO A 154 2.92 6.23 19.57
CA PRO A 154 1.79 7.10 19.32
C PRO A 154 2.20 8.57 19.28
N VAL A 155 1.40 9.35 18.58
CA VAL A 155 1.60 10.80 18.44
C VAL A 155 0.44 11.52 19.10
N LEU A 156 0.75 12.59 19.78
CA LEU A 156 -0.20 13.43 20.47
C LEU A 156 -0.14 14.86 19.93
N GLY A 157 -1.27 15.46 19.61
CA GLY A 157 -1.34 16.83 19.12
C GLY A 157 -2.74 17.31 18.85
N SER A 158 -2.88 18.52 18.29
CA SER A 158 -4.18 18.99 17.83
C SER A 158 -4.68 18.19 16.62
N MET A 159 -6.01 18.10 16.44
CA MET A 159 -6.61 17.41 15.29
C MET A 159 -6.02 17.89 13.94
N PRO A 160 -5.88 19.20 13.67
CA PRO A 160 -5.27 19.66 12.42
C PRO A 160 -3.81 19.19 12.25
N ALA A 161 -3.02 19.14 13.34
CA ALA A 161 -1.64 18.70 13.29
C ALA A 161 -1.51 17.21 13.02
N VAL A 162 -2.35 16.37 13.63
CA VAL A 162 -2.41 14.92 13.38
C VAL A 162 -2.85 14.63 11.94
N THR A 163 -3.94 15.26 11.49
CA THR A 163 -4.42 15.13 10.10
C THR A 163 -3.36 15.59 9.09
N GLY A 164 -2.71 16.73 9.38
CA GLY A 164 -1.61 17.24 8.56
C GLY A 164 -0.45 16.25 8.44
N ARG A 165 -0.09 15.56 9.54
CA ARG A 165 0.91 14.49 9.53
C ARG A 165 0.48 13.29 8.67
N HIS A 166 -0.79 12.86 8.76
CA HIS A 166 -1.30 11.76 7.92
C HIS A 166 -1.23 12.12 6.43
N ILE A 167 -1.68 13.32 6.07
CA ILE A 167 -1.58 13.83 4.70
C ILE A 167 -0.11 13.87 4.26
N GLN A 168 0.76 14.47 5.07
CA GLN A 168 2.19 14.60 4.74
C GLN A 168 2.87 13.23 4.56
N SER A 169 2.60 12.28 5.44
CA SER A 169 3.16 10.92 5.32
C SER A 169 2.69 10.19 4.06
N SER A 170 1.55 10.59 3.50
CA SER A 170 0.93 9.98 2.33
C SER A 170 1.15 10.76 1.03
N LEU A 171 1.78 11.95 1.08
CA LEU A 171 1.97 12.83 -0.09
C LEU A 171 2.73 12.14 -1.23
N PHE A 172 3.77 11.38 -0.90
CA PHE A 172 4.53 10.64 -1.92
C PHE A 172 3.64 9.62 -2.64
N SER A 173 2.88 8.84 -1.88
CA SER A 173 1.94 7.85 -2.45
C SER A 173 0.85 8.54 -3.27
N ALA A 174 0.30 9.65 -2.80
CA ALA A 174 -0.69 10.44 -3.53
C ALA A 174 -0.14 10.95 -4.87
N GLY A 175 1.09 11.47 -4.88
CA GLY A 175 1.76 11.91 -6.10
C GLY A 175 1.99 10.76 -7.08
N MET A 176 2.45 9.61 -6.61
CA MET A 176 2.63 8.42 -7.44
C MET A 176 1.31 7.92 -8.03
N ILE A 177 0.24 7.88 -7.23
CA ILE A 177 -1.11 7.50 -7.69
C ILE A 177 -1.57 8.44 -8.79
N LEU A 178 -1.44 9.76 -8.58
CA LEU A 178 -1.86 10.76 -9.57
C LEU A 178 -1.12 10.58 -10.90
N VAL A 179 0.22 10.43 -10.86
CA VAL A 179 1.02 10.21 -12.07
C VAL A 179 0.61 8.94 -12.79
N MET A 180 0.45 7.82 -12.05
CA MET A 180 0.01 6.56 -12.66
C MET A 180 -1.38 6.66 -13.28
N LEU A 181 -2.32 7.36 -12.62
CA LEU A 181 -3.67 7.59 -13.18
C LEU A 181 -3.63 8.43 -14.45
N VAL A 182 -2.86 9.52 -14.48
CA VAL A 182 -2.71 10.36 -15.68
C VAL A 182 -2.13 9.54 -16.83
N LEU A 183 -1.06 8.77 -16.58
CA LEU A 183 -0.46 7.92 -17.60
C LEU A 183 -1.42 6.80 -18.06
N ALA A 184 -2.21 6.22 -17.14
CA ALA A 184 -3.23 5.23 -17.50
C ALA A 184 -4.30 5.81 -18.43
N VAL A 185 -4.80 7.02 -18.10
CA VAL A 185 -5.78 7.72 -18.95
C VAL A 185 -5.18 8.05 -20.31
N LEU A 186 -3.95 8.54 -20.38
CA LEU A 186 -3.27 8.81 -21.65
C LEU A 186 -3.11 7.53 -22.49
N ALA A 187 -2.67 6.43 -21.88
CA ALA A 187 -2.53 5.15 -22.59
C ALA A 187 -3.89 4.65 -23.09
N LEU A 188 -4.96 4.79 -22.30
CA LEU A 188 -6.31 4.43 -22.68
C LEU A 188 -6.81 5.31 -23.86
N LEU A 189 -6.60 6.62 -23.80
CA LEU A 189 -6.97 7.54 -24.88
C LEU A 189 -6.23 7.22 -26.18
N ILE A 190 -4.93 6.90 -26.12
CA ILE A 190 -4.15 6.46 -27.28
C ILE A 190 -4.73 5.15 -27.84
N PHE A 191 -5.05 4.18 -26.99
CA PHE A 191 -5.68 2.93 -27.41
C PHE A 191 -7.01 3.18 -28.10
N LEU A 192 -7.89 4.01 -27.53
CA LEU A 192 -9.20 4.34 -28.10
C LEU A 192 -9.05 5.08 -29.44
N TYR A 193 -8.15 6.07 -29.51
CA TYR A 193 -7.84 6.80 -30.73
C TYR A 193 -7.38 5.86 -31.85
N MET A 194 -6.40 4.98 -31.57
CA MET A 194 -5.91 4.01 -32.55
C MET A 194 -6.98 3.02 -32.97
N SER A 195 -7.78 2.54 -32.01
CA SER A 195 -8.92 1.64 -32.28
C SER A 195 -9.96 2.26 -33.20
N PHE A 196 -10.23 3.56 -33.04
CA PHE A 196 -11.15 4.30 -33.90
C PHE A 196 -10.68 4.31 -35.38
N TYR A 197 -9.38 4.35 -35.61
CA TYR A 197 -8.77 4.23 -36.95
C TYR A 197 -8.53 2.79 -37.42
N GLY A 198 -9.12 1.81 -36.73
CA GLY A 198 -8.98 0.39 -37.10
C GLY A 198 -7.64 -0.26 -36.68
N ILE A 199 -6.77 0.48 -35.99
CA ILE A 199 -5.47 -0.02 -35.53
C ILE A 199 -5.64 -0.58 -34.12
N ARG A 200 -5.68 -1.90 -33.97
CA ARG A 200 -5.85 -2.58 -32.68
C ARG A 200 -4.51 -2.82 -31.97
N GLU A 201 -3.94 -1.78 -31.40
CA GLU A 201 -2.67 -1.86 -30.66
C GLU A 201 -2.94 -2.10 -29.17
N ARG A 202 -3.15 -3.38 -28.79
CA ARG A 202 -3.54 -3.77 -27.43
C ARG A 202 -2.50 -3.45 -26.35
N ARG A 203 -1.25 -3.20 -26.72
CA ARG A 203 -0.18 -2.87 -25.77
C ARG A 203 -0.49 -1.61 -24.95
N PHE A 204 -1.18 -0.63 -25.53
CA PHE A 204 -1.62 0.57 -24.79
C PHE A 204 -2.70 0.25 -23.77
N LEU A 205 -3.62 -0.68 -24.09
CA LEU A 205 -4.61 -1.15 -23.13
C LEU A 205 -3.96 -1.91 -21.97
N ASP A 206 -3.00 -2.79 -22.25
CA ASP A 206 -2.25 -3.54 -21.25
C ASP A 206 -1.52 -2.59 -20.29
N THR A 207 -0.88 -1.54 -20.83
CA THR A 207 -0.22 -0.50 -20.05
C THR A 207 -1.21 0.28 -19.18
N ALA A 208 -2.37 0.66 -19.73
CA ALA A 208 -3.40 1.37 -18.97
C ALA A 208 -3.92 0.54 -17.80
N VAL A 209 -4.24 -0.74 -18.04
CA VAL A 209 -4.73 -1.66 -16.99
C VAL A 209 -3.67 -1.88 -15.92
N PHE A 210 -2.40 -2.08 -16.30
CA PHE A 210 -1.29 -2.19 -15.35
C PHE A 210 -1.19 -0.97 -14.45
N LEU A 211 -1.18 0.23 -15.02
CA LEU A 211 -1.06 1.48 -14.26
C LEU A 211 -2.27 1.73 -13.34
N LEU A 212 -3.48 1.34 -13.78
CA LEU A 212 -4.69 1.40 -12.93
C LEU A 212 -4.58 0.45 -11.74
N LEU A 213 -4.12 -0.78 -11.95
CA LEU A 213 -3.93 -1.75 -10.86
C LEU A 213 -2.82 -1.31 -9.89
N CYS A 214 -1.72 -0.74 -10.40
CA CYS A 214 -0.68 -0.15 -9.56
C CYS A 214 -1.21 1.04 -8.74
N SER A 215 -2.01 1.91 -9.36
CA SER A 215 -2.65 3.04 -8.65
C SER A 215 -3.58 2.56 -7.55
N LEU A 216 -4.39 1.55 -7.84
CA LEU A 216 -5.30 0.94 -6.87
C LEU A 216 -4.55 0.30 -5.71
N TRP A 217 -3.49 -0.45 -6.01
CA TRP A 217 -2.61 -1.02 -4.99
C TRP A 217 -1.98 0.06 -4.11
N CYS A 218 -1.36 1.08 -4.69
CA CYS A 218 -0.77 2.19 -3.95
C CYS A 218 -1.80 2.93 -3.09
N LEU A 219 -3.03 3.14 -3.60
CA LEU A 219 -4.11 3.81 -2.86
C LEU A 219 -4.49 3.01 -1.62
N THR A 220 -4.72 1.71 -1.77
CA THR A 220 -5.18 0.85 -0.68
C THR A 220 -4.08 0.46 0.30
N ASP A 221 -2.80 0.43 -0.15
CA ASP A 221 -1.65 0.14 0.72
C ASP A 221 -1.12 1.36 1.49
N SER A 222 -1.34 2.58 0.99
CA SER A 222 -0.74 3.81 1.55
C SER A 222 -1.45 4.38 2.79
N GLY A 223 -2.56 3.81 3.22
CA GLY A 223 -3.39 4.40 4.27
C GLY A 223 -4.25 5.60 3.83
N LEU A 224 -4.04 6.14 2.62
CA LEU A 224 -4.93 7.17 2.04
C LEU A 224 -6.38 6.70 1.94
N TYR A 225 -6.56 5.40 1.75
CA TYR A 225 -7.87 4.78 1.71
C TYR A 225 -8.69 5.10 2.97
N GLN A 226 -8.06 5.17 4.16
CA GLN A 226 -8.74 5.47 5.41
C GLN A 226 -9.30 6.90 5.49
N LEU A 227 -8.81 7.84 4.67
CA LEU A 227 -9.39 9.18 4.59
C LEU A 227 -10.76 9.19 3.91
N TYR A 228 -11.08 8.16 3.11
CA TYR A 228 -12.32 8.06 2.33
C TYR A 228 -13.18 6.87 2.72
N GLY A 229 -12.59 5.82 3.29
CA GLY A 229 -13.24 4.57 3.65
C GLY A 229 -12.93 4.17 5.09
N THR A 230 -13.94 3.71 5.80
CA THR A 230 -13.82 3.23 7.20
C THR A 230 -13.37 1.78 7.28
N ASP A 231 -13.52 1.01 6.19
CA ASP A 231 -13.24 -0.42 6.16
C ASP A 231 -11.81 -0.70 5.65
N THR A 232 -10.86 -0.72 6.59
CA THR A 232 -9.46 -1.00 6.28
C THR A 232 -9.21 -2.46 5.90
N ALA A 233 -10.05 -3.40 6.34
CA ALA A 233 -9.97 -4.81 5.98
C ALA A 233 -10.31 -5.02 4.49
N ALA A 234 -11.39 -4.38 4.01
CA ALA A 234 -11.72 -4.39 2.59
C ALA A 234 -10.61 -3.77 1.73
N GLY A 235 -10.06 -2.63 2.17
CA GLY A 235 -8.92 -1.99 1.51
C GLY A 235 -7.72 -2.93 1.39
N SER A 236 -7.42 -3.68 2.45
CA SER A 236 -6.33 -4.66 2.46
C SER A 236 -6.55 -5.79 1.45
N VAL A 237 -7.76 -6.37 1.42
CA VAL A 237 -8.12 -7.42 0.45
C VAL A 237 -7.96 -6.92 -0.98
N VAL A 238 -8.46 -5.71 -1.29
CA VAL A 238 -8.32 -5.09 -2.61
C VAL A 238 -6.85 -4.86 -2.95
N SER A 239 -6.04 -4.42 -1.98
CA SER A 239 -4.59 -4.23 -2.14
C SER A 239 -3.90 -5.51 -2.60
N PHE A 240 -4.16 -6.63 -1.91
CA PHE A 240 -3.56 -7.92 -2.28
C PHE A 240 -4.01 -8.41 -3.67
N TYR A 241 -5.29 -8.28 -4.00
CA TYR A 241 -5.78 -8.65 -5.33
C TYR A 241 -5.16 -7.78 -6.43
N ALA A 242 -5.08 -6.47 -6.23
CA ALA A 242 -4.43 -5.56 -7.16
C ALA A 242 -2.95 -5.95 -7.36
N PHE A 243 -2.23 -6.23 -6.26
CA PHE A 243 -0.84 -6.68 -6.29
C PHE A 243 -0.65 -7.99 -7.05
N MET A 244 -1.47 -9.02 -6.77
CA MET A 244 -1.38 -10.32 -7.44
C MET A 244 -1.68 -10.26 -8.94
N THR A 245 -2.60 -9.36 -9.34
CA THR A 245 -3.11 -9.31 -10.72
C THR A 245 -2.39 -8.29 -11.59
N MET A 246 -1.69 -7.29 -11.04
CA MET A 246 -1.04 -6.23 -11.82
C MET A 246 0.05 -6.75 -12.79
N ALA A 247 0.65 -7.92 -12.50
CA ALA A 247 1.62 -8.52 -13.40
C ALA A 247 0.99 -9.09 -14.69
N ILE A 248 -0.30 -9.45 -14.66
CA ILE A 248 -0.99 -10.08 -15.81
C ILE A 248 -0.97 -9.18 -17.05
N PRO A 249 -1.39 -7.90 -17.01
CA PRO A 249 -1.32 -7.03 -18.17
C PRO A 249 0.10 -6.78 -18.67
N MET A 250 1.11 -6.77 -17.79
CA MET A 250 2.51 -6.64 -18.21
C MET A 250 3.02 -7.88 -18.95
N VAL A 251 2.66 -9.07 -18.48
CA VAL A 251 2.98 -10.32 -19.19
C VAL A 251 2.25 -10.39 -20.52
N HIS A 252 0.99 -9.94 -20.59
CA HIS A 252 0.21 -9.85 -21.82
C HIS A 252 0.81 -8.83 -22.81
N PHE A 253 1.34 -7.71 -22.32
CA PHE A 253 2.11 -6.77 -23.13
C PHE A 253 3.32 -7.44 -23.79
N VAL A 254 4.13 -8.20 -23.01
CA VAL A 254 5.28 -8.94 -23.54
C VAL A 254 4.81 -9.99 -24.57
N ARG A 255 3.74 -10.72 -24.27
CA ARG A 255 3.12 -11.67 -25.20
C ARG A 255 2.78 -11.03 -26.56
N ASN A 256 2.24 -9.83 -26.55
CA ASN A 256 1.87 -9.09 -27.76
C ASN A 256 3.08 -8.50 -28.50
N THR A 257 4.25 -8.47 -27.85
CA THR A 257 5.51 -7.97 -28.44
C THR A 257 6.31 -9.08 -29.09
N VAL A 258 6.22 -10.31 -28.60
CA VAL A 258 6.98 -11.46 -29.11
C VAL A 258 6.18 -12.27 -30.13
N SER A 259 6.86 -13.11 -30.93
CA SER A 259 6.24 -13.92 -31.98
C SER A 259 6.64 -15.38 -31.89
N GLY A 260 5.91 -16.24 -32.61
CA GLY A 260 6.20 -17.66 -32.73
C GLY A 260 6.10 -18.44 -31.41
N ARG A 261 6.93 -19.43 -31.22
CA ARG A 261 6.91 -20.34 -30.05
C ARG A 261 7.24 -19.63 -28.73
N LEU A 262 7.86 -18.46 -28.79
CA LEU A 262 8.15 -17.68 -27.56
C LEU A 262 6.90 -17.17 -26.84
N ARG A 263 5.74 -17.11 -27.52
CA ARG A 263 4.46 -16.74 -26.91
C ARG A 263 3.95 -17.72 -25.87
N LEU A 264 4.36 -18.97 -25.96
CA LEU A 264 3.92 -19.99 -25.00
C LEU A 264 4.32 -19.66 -23.56
N VAL A 265 5.51 -19.07 -23.37
CA VAL A 265 6.00 -18.73 -22.01
C VAL A 265 5.13 -17.68 -21.34
N PRO A 266 4.83 -16.50 -21.94
CA PRO A 266 3.86 -15.56 -21.38
C PRO A 266 2.46 -16.17 -21.19
N ASP A 267 1.96 -17.01 -22.12
CA ASP A 267 0.63 -17.61 -22.00
C ASP A 267 0.54 -18.51 -20.76
N VAL A 268 1.55 -19.36 -20.53
CA VAL A 268 1.64 -20.21 -19.33
C VAL A 268 1.74 -19.36 -18.08
N LEU A 269 2.53 -18.29 -18.10
CA LEU A 269 2.70 -17.42 -16.94
C LEU A 269 1.41 -16.68 -16.59
N ILE A 270 0.66 -16.18 -17.58
CA ILE A 270 -0.67 -15.58 -17.36
C ILE A 270 -1.60 -16.59 -16.68
N ALA A 271 -1.64 -17.83 -17.21
CA ALA A 271 -2.47 -18.87 -16.60
C ALA A 271 -2.08 -19.16 -15.15
N LEU A 272 -0.77 -19.24 -14.86
CA LEU A 272 -0.27 -19.45 -13.48
C LEU A 272 -0.62 -18.28 -12.56
N LEU A 273 -0.50 -17.03 -13.01
CA LEU A 273 -0.88 -15.85 -12.24
C LEU A 273 -2.39 -15.81 -11.96
N CYS A 274 -3.22 -16.14 -12.96
CA CYS A 274 -4.66 -16.23 -12.76
C CYS A 274 -5.03 -17.34 -11.77
N VAL A 275 -4.44 -18.54 -11.91
CA VAL A 275 -4.65 -19.65 -10.98
C VAL A 275 -4.20 -19.29 -9.57
N ASN A 276 -3.04 -18.62 -9.43
CA ASN A 276 -2.55 -18.15 -8.14
C ASN A 276 -3.54 -17.18 -7.47
N ALA A 277 -4.04 -16.17 -8.20
CA ALA A 277 -5.00 -15.22 -7.66
C ALA A 277 -6.34 -15.89 -7.26
N LEU A 278 -6.84 -16.80 -8.08
CA LEU A 278 -8.07 -17.55 -7.78
C LEU A 278 -7.89 -18.51 -6.60
N ALA A 279 -6.77 -19.24 -6.56
CA ALA A 279 -6.48 -20.19 -5.48
C ALA A 279 -6.31 -19.49 -4.13
N GLN A 280 -5.57 -18.37 -4.10
CA GLN A 280 -5.40 -17.59 -2.87
C GLN A 280 -6.73 -16.95 -2.42
N GLY A 281 -7.53 -16.44 -3.37
CA GLY A 281 -8.87 -15.95 -3.06
C GLY A 281 -9.78 -17.02 -2.49
N ALA A 282 -9.75 -18.22 -3.04
CA ALA A 282 -10.49 -19.37 -2.53
C ALA A 282 -9.98 -19.80 -1.14
N ALA A 283 -8.66 -19.86 -0.94
CA ALA A 283 -8.05 -20.18 0.35
C ALA A 283 -8.44 -19.16 1.44
N TYR A 284 -8.40 -17.87 1.13
CA TYR A 284 -8.85 -16.81 2.02
C TYR A 284 -10.35 -16.95 2.35
N ARG A 285 -11.20 -17.15 1.33
CA ARG A 285 -12.65 -17.17 1.51
C ARG A 285 -13.17 -18.45 2.19
N LEU A 286 -12.60 -19.61 1.83
CA LEU A 286 -13.12 -20.92 2.28
C LEU A 286 -12.42 -21.42 3.54
N PHE A 287 -11.12 -21.14 3.67
CA PHE A 287 -10.30 -21.67 4.76
C PHE A 287 -9.80 -20.60 5.73
N GLY A 288 -10.09 -19.33 5.47
CA GLY A 288 -9.67 -18.21 6.33
C GLY A 288 -8.15 -17.99 6.35
N VAL A 289 -7.41 -18.48 5.34
CA VAL A 289 -5.95 -18.29 5.27
C VAL A 289 -5.63 -16.84 4.86
N PRO A 290 -4.90 -16.06 5.68
CA PRO A 290 -4.54 -14.69 5.35
C PRO A 290 -3.70 -14.62 4.09
N PHE A 291 -3.91 -13.60 3.24
CA PHE A 291 -3.10 -13.41 2.02
C PHE A 291 -1.61 -13.24 2.33
N ILE A 292 -1.28 -12.66 3.49
CA ILE A 292 0.10 -12.42 3.89
C ILE A 292 0.90 -13.70 4.06
N ASP A 293 0.24 -14.78 4.51
CA ASP A 293 0.88 -16.09 4.68
C ASP A 293 1.14 -16.77 3.32
N MET A 294 0.34 -16.40 2.31
CA MET A 294 0.48 -16.89 0.94
C MET A 294 1.39 -15.99 0.07
N LEU A 295 1.80 -14.82 0.58
CA LEU A 295 2.60 -13.83 -0.13
C LEU A 295 3.96 -14.37 -0.64
N PRO A 296 4.70 -15.23 0.09
CA PRO A 296 5.95 -15.81 -0.40
C PRO A 296 5.79 -16.56 -1.73
N LEU A 297 4.67 -17.28 -1.91
CA LEU A 297 4.36 -17.97 -3.17
C LEU A 297 4.15 -16.97 -4.32
N THR A 298 3.43 -15.88 -4.06
CA THR A 298 3.23 -14.80 -5.04
C THR A 298 4.54 -14.15 -5.44
N HIS A 299 5.40 -13.82 -4.47
CA HIS A 299 6.72 -13.23 -4.73
C HIS A 299 7.61 -14.16 -5.56
N LEU A 300 7.62 -15.46 -5.24
CA LEU A 300 8.37 -16.44 -6.01
C LEU A 300 7.88 -16.49 -7.47
N LEU A 301 6.55 -16.53 -7.67
CA LEU A 301 5.95 -16.57 -9.01
C LEU A 301 6.25 -15.28 -9.79
N LEU A 302 6.15 -14.12 -9.16
CA LEU A 302 6.48 -12.83 -9.79
C LEU A 302 7.96 -12.75 -10.16
N THR A 303 8.86 -13.14 -9.26
CA THR A 303 10.31 -13.10 -9.50
C THR A 303 10.71 -14.05 -10.64
N ALA A 304 10.20 -15.29 -10.61
CA ALA A 304 10.42 -16.25 -11.69
C ALA A 304 9.81 -15.75 -13.01
N GLY A 305 8.64 -15.10 -12.94
CA GLY A 305 7.97 -14.50 -14.08
C GLY A 305 8.80 -13.37 -14.72
N VAL A 306 9.34 -12.46 -13.92
CA VAL A 306 10.23 -11.38 -14.42
C VAL A 306 11.45 -11.98 -15.12
N ALA A 307 12.12 -12.96 -14.51
CA ALA A 307 13.28 -13.63 -15.11
C ALA A 307 12.92 -14.31 -16.44
N ALA A 308 11.77 -15.01 -16.50
CA ALA A 308 11.27 -15.63 -17.72
C ALA A 308 10.96 -14.59 -18.80
N MET A 309 10.30 -13.47 -18.47
CA MET A 309 9.97 -12.41 -19.42
C MET A 309 11.24 -11.73 -19.97
N LEU A 310 12.22 -11.43 -19.13
CA LEU A 310 13.50 -10.89 -19.56
C LEU A 310 14.21 -11.84 -20.53
N THR A 311 14.19 -13.14 -20.23
CA THR A 311 14.76 -14.17 -21.11
C THR A 311 14.05 -14.23 -22.47
N VAL A 312 12.71 -14.18 -22.47
CA VAL A 312 11.89 -14.17 -23.70
C VAL A 312 12.19 -12.93 -24.54
N LEU A 313 12.22 -11.75 -23.94
CA LEU A 313 12.53 -10.49 -24.62
C LEU A 313 13.94 -10.51 -25.21
N PHE A 314 14.93 -10.97 -24.45
CA PHE A 314 16.32 -11.07 -24.91
C PHE A 314 16.47 -12.04 -26.09
N ARG A 315 15.82 -13.21 -26.03
CA ARG A 315 15.80 -14.16 -27.15
C ARG A 315 15.08 -13.60 -28.37
N SER A 316 13.95 -12.92 -28.17
CA SER A 316 13.20 -12.25 -29.24
C SER A 316 14.05 -11.15 -29.91
N TYR A 317 14.76 -10.35 -29.12
CA TYR A 317 15.65 -9.31 -29.63
C TYR A 317 16.81 -9.90 -30.46
N ARG A 318 17.46 -10.96 -29.99
CA ARG A 318 18.54 -11.66 -30.73
C ARG A 318 18.08 -12.33 -32.00
N ALA A 319 16.83 -12.79 -32.06
CA ALA A 319 16.26 -13.45 -33.22
C ALA A 319 15.82 -12.45 -34.31
N GLN A 320 15.75 -11.15 -34.03
CA GLN A 320 15.46 -10.14 -35.04
C GLN A 320 16.72 -9.91 -35.89
N PRO A 321 16.65 -10.04 -37.23
CA PRO A 321 17.77 -9.65 -38.08
C PRO A 321 18.05 -8.17 -37.88
N ALA A 322 19.35 -7.84 -37.76
CA ALA A 322 19.79 -6.44 -37.60
C ALA A 322 19.07 -5.57 -38.64
N PRO A 323 18.49 -4.42 -38.22
CA PRO A 323 17.86 -3.53 -39.17
C PRO A 323 18.92 -3.12 -40.18
N GLN A 324 18.79 -3.61 -41.42
CA GLN A 324 19.59 -3.11 -42.52
C GLN A 324 19.26 -1.63 -42.62
N LEU A 325 20.18 -0.78 -42.19
CA LEU A 325 20.19 0.65 -42.47
C LEU A 325 20.21 0.82 -44.00
N ARG A 326 19.04 0.67 -44.64
CA ARG A 326 18.85 1.20 -45.97
C ARG A 326 18.71 2.71 -45.83
N LEU A 327 19.85 3.36 -45.88
CA LEU A 327 19.93 4.77 -46.32
C LEU A 327 19.27 4.83 -47.69
N ARG A 328 18.06 5.36 -47.76
CA ARG A 328 17.47 5.97 -48.91
C ARG A 328 17.02 7.38 -48.59
#